data_25548c6397129e9552fbe55ec35b6e3a
#
_entry.id   25548c6397129e9552fbe55ec35b6e3a
#
_cell.length_a   1.000
_cell.length_b   1.000
_cell.length_c   1.000
_cell.angle_alpha   90.00
_cell.angle_beta   90.00
_cell.angle_gamma   90.00
#
_symmetry.space_group_name_H-M   'P 1'
#
loop_
_entity.id
_entity.type
_entity.pdbx_description
1 polymer ?
#
loop_
_entity_poly.entity_id
_entity_poly.type
_entity_poly.pdbx_seq_one_letter_code
_entity_poly.pdbx_strand_id
1 'polypeptide(L)'
;IEDLVAYRMQHDSLILKRQDTEIETKFGKYRLRAYQQTTNNQVHIALTKGEWKDNESVLTRINSSQMSNDILGILTGFSNNSLDKIFSLVNKEKKGAVLFINQEQHSENLISRIVELKKLQKKGNISKIPPLKMDLKDYGIGAQILHDIRIKKLKIISNNKQSRRVGITGYGLEIVEYINY
;
A
#
# COMPACT_ATOMS: atom_id res chain seq x y z
N ILE A 1 21.94 7.85 9.87
CA ILE A 1 21.27 6.71 9.22
C ILE A 1 20.18 7.22 8.27
N GLU A 2 19.36 8.19 8.67
CA GLU A 2 18.30 8.77 7.83
C GLU A 2 18.86 9.45 6.57
N ASP A 3 19.96 10.19 6.68
CA ASP A 3 20.62 10.83 5.55
C ASP A 3 21.21 9.81 4.55
N LEU A 4 21.69 8.66 5.04
CA LEU A 4 22.20 7.59 4.18
C LEU A 4 21.07 6.88 3.42
N VAL A 5 19.92 6.71 4.05
CA VAL A 5 18.72 6.15 3.43
C VAL A 5 18.20 7.11 2.37
N ALA A 6 18.08 8.40 2.68
CA ALA A 6 17.68 9.44 1.73
C ALA A 6 18.63 9.53 0.54
N TYR A 7 19.95 9.45 0.76
CA TYR A 7 20.95 9.44 -0.29
C TYR A 7 20.83 8.22 -1.20
N ARG A 8 20.69 7.01 -0.64
CA ARG A 8 20.51 5.78 -1.42
C ARG A 8 19.23 5.79 -2.25
N MET A 9 18.16 6.36 -1.72
CA MET A 9 16.90 6.44 -2.44
C MET A 9 16.91 7.41 -3.61
N GLN A 10 17.74 8.43 -3.56
CA GLN A 10 17.96 9.32 -4.69
C GLN A 10 18.83 8.69 -5.79
N HIS A 11 19.67 7.71 -5.45
CA HIS A 11 20.68 7.15 -6.35
C HIS A 11 20.43 5.68 -6.74
N ASP A 12 19.76 4.90 -5.88
CA ASP A 12 19.47 3.49 -6.12
C ASP A 12 17.98 3.29 -6.44
N SER A 13 17.65 3.02 -7.71
CA SER A 13 16.29 2.63 -8.07
C SER A 13 16.01 1.20 -7.61
N LEU A 14 15.13 1.05 -6.61
CA LEU A 14 14.66 -0.25 -6.13
C LEU A 14 13.54 -0.85 -7.00
N ILE A 15 13.05 -0.08 -7.97
CA ILE A 15 11.93 -0.44 -8.81
C ILE A 15 12.18 -0.12 -10.27
N LEU A 16 11.66 -0.97 -11.17
CA LEU A 16 11.62 -0.77 -12.61
C LEU A 16 10.17 -0.79 -13.07
N LYS A 17 9.70 0.27 -13.72
CA LYS A 17 8.37 0.31 -14.32
C LYS A 17 8.33 -0.62 -15.53
N ARG A 18 7.49 -1.64 -15.48
CA ARG A 18 7.35 -2.67 -16.51
C ARG A 18 6.12 -2.48 -17.38
N GLN A 19 5.04 -1.93 -16.81
CA GLN A 19 3.78 -1.69 -17.50
C GLN A 19 3.21 -0.34 -17.10
N ASP A 20 2.56 0.32 -18.04
CA ASP A 20 1.80 1.54 -17.84
C ASP A 20 0.65 1.54 -18.85
N THR A 21 -0.56 1.23 -18.41
CA THR A 21 -1.73 1.04 -19.27
C THR A 21 -3.02 1.41 -18.55
N GLU A 22 -4.06 1.71 -19.30
CA GLU A 22 -5.40 1.83 -18.75
C GLU A 22 -6.07 0.46 -18.66
N ILE A 23 -6.79 0.24 -17.58
CA ILE A 23 -7.58 -0.97 -17.36
C ILE A 23 -8.99 -0.62 -16.90
N GLU A 24 -9.94 -1.48 -17.28
CA GLU A 24 -11.28 -1.47 -16.70
C GLU A 24 -11.31 -2.38 -15.48
N THR A 25 -11.80 -1.89 -14.36
CA THR A 25 -11.96 -2.64 -13.12
C THR A 25 -13.41 -2.63 -12.66
N LYS A 26 -13.79 -3.48 -11.71
CA LYS A 26 -15.12 -3.40 -11.07
C LYS A 26 -15.41 -2.02 -10.42
N PHE A 27 -14.37 -1.22 -10.21
CA PHE A 27 -14.47 0.13 -9.64
C PHE A 27 -14.46 1.24 -10.71
N GLY A 28 -14.42 0.87 -12.01
CA GLY A 28 -14.30 1.75 -13.16
C GLY A 28 -12.90 1.80 -13.76
N LYS A 29 -12.66 2.76 -14.62
CA LYS A 29 -11.37 2.94 -15.30
C LYS A 29 -10.29 3.48 -14.38
N TYR A 30 -9.13 2.86 -14.43
CA TYR A 30 -7.92 3.25 -13.73
C TYR A 30 -6.71 3.09 -14.65
N ARG A 31 -5.68 3.92 -14.44
CA ARG A 31 -4.36 3.71 -15.04
C ARG A 31 -3.57 2.80 -14.11
N LEU A 32 -3.19 1.64 -14.63
CA LEU A 32 -2.36 0.65 -13.94
C LEU A 32 -0.90 0.85 -14.32
N ARG A 33 -0.05 0.95 -13.30
CA ARG A 33 1.40 0.86 -13.46
C ARG A 33 1.92 -0.30 -12.64
N ALA A 34 2.72 -1.16 -13.29
CA ALA A 34 3.37 -2.28 -12.62
C ALA A 34 4.87 -2.01 -12.50
N TYR A 35 5.38 -2.20 -11.29
CA TYR A 35 6.77 -1.98 -10.92
C TYR A 35 7.39 -3.26 -10.41
N GLN A 36 8.48 -3.69 -11.06
CA GLN A 36 9.27 -4.84 -10.62
C GLN A 36 10.35 -4.36 -9.66
N GLN A 37 10.45 -5.01 -8.50
CA GLN A 37 11.51 -4.75 -7.54
C GLN A 37 12.83 -5.34 -8.05
N THR A 38 13.91 -4.57 -7.97
CA THR A 38 15.22 -4.96 -8.50
C THR A 38 15.92 -6.05 -7.68
N THR A 39 15.58 -6.19 -6.40
CA THR A 39 16.25 -7.08 -5.45
C THR A 39 15.68 -8.50 -5.40
N ASN A 40 14.40 -8.70 -5.75
CA ASN A 40 13.72 -9.99 -5.60
C ASN A 40 12.67 -10.30 -6.67
N ASN A 41 12.60 -9.50 -7.72
CA ASN A 41 11.65 -9.66 -8.83
C ASN A 41 10.16 -9.58 -8.45
N GLN A 42 9.81 -9.17 -7.23
CA GLN A 42 8.42 -8.94 -6.87
C GLN A 42 7.81 -7.81 -7.69
N VAL A 43 6.51 -7.94 -7.98
CA VAL A 43 5.78 -6.93 -8.74
C VAL A 43 4.81 -6.19 -7.82
N HIS A 44 4.91 -4.88 -7.81
CA HIS A 44 4.02 -3.95 -7.11
C HIS A 44 3.14 -3.24 -8.12
N ILE A 45 1.94 -2.85 -7.71
CA ILE A 45 0.97 -2.20 -8.60
C ILE A 45 0.53 -0.86 -8.01
N ALA A 46 0.46 0.15 -8.87
CA ALA A 46 -0.21 1.39 -8.59
C ALA A 46 -1.42 1.57 -9.54
N LEU A 47 -2.60 1.74 -8.96
CA LEU A 47 -3.81 2.14 -9.66
C LEU A 47 -4.04 3.63 -9.41
N THR A 48 -4.13 4.42 -10.48
CA THR A 48 -4.34 5.86 -10.38
C THR A 48 -5.56 6.30 -11.17
N LYS A 49 -6.23 7.34 -10.66
CA LYS A 49 -7.37 7.99 -11.31
C LYS A 49 -7.18 9.49 -11.29
N GLY A 50 -7.50 10.14 -12.42
CA GLY A 50 -7.34 11.59 -12.58
C GLY A 50 -5.89 12.02 -12.73
N GLU A 51 -5.69 13.34 -12.78
CA GLU A 51 -4.40 14.00 -12.92
C GLU A 51 -4.20 15.00 -11.78
N TRP A 52 -2.96 15.28 -11.42
CA TRP A 52 -2.59 16.22 -10.36
C TRP A 52 -1.36 17.04 -10.74
N LYS A 53 -1.26 18.21 -10.13
CA LYS A 53 -0.09 19.09 -10.24
C LYS A 53 0.96 18.74 -9.17
N ASP A 54 2.21 19.11 -9.39
CA ASP A 54 3.36 18.74 -8.55
C ASP A 54 3.22 19.06 -7.05
N ASN A 55 2.48 20.10 -6.69
CA ASN A 55 2.27 20.49 -5.28
C ASN A 55 0.87 20.19 -4.75
N GLU A 56 0.07 19.48 -5.52
CA GLU A 56 -1.28 19.11 -5.13
C GLU A 56 -1.26 17.94 -4.15
N SER A 57 -2.10 17.99 -3.12
CA SER A 57 -2.28 16.86 -2.21
C SER A 57 -3.21 15.82 -2.83
N VAL A 58 -2.77 14.57 -2.88
CA VAL A 58 -3.47 13.48 -3.57
C VAL A 58 -3.95 12.43 -2.58
N LEU A 59 -5.20 12.03 -2.75
CA LEU A 59 -5.79 10.94 -1.99
C LEU A 59 -5.05 9.63 -2.29
N THR A 60 -4.44 9.03 -1.27
CA THR A 60 -3.52 7.90 -1.46
C THR A 60 -3.77 6.80 -0.45
N ARG A 61 -3.87 5.57 -0.93
CA ARG A 61 -3.87 4.37 -0.11
C ARG A 61 -2.66 3.51 -0.45
N ILE A 62 -1.90 3.12 0.57
CA ILE A 62 -0.83 2.13 0.44
C ILE A 62 -1.30 0.87 1.14
N ASN A 63 -1.55 -0.17 0.37
CA ASN A 63 -1.88 -1.50 0.86
C ASN A 63 -0.63 -2.37 0.79
N SER A 64 -0.28 -2.93 1.94
CA SER A 64 0.56 -4.11 1.98
C SER A 64 -0.35 -5.31 1.72
N SER A 65 -0.24 -5.90 0.55
CA SER A 65 -1.06 -7.05 0.19
C SER A 65 -0.19 -8.19 -0.31
N GLN A 66 -0.48 -9.36 0.18
CA GLN A 66 -0.17 -10.56 -0.59
C GLN A 66 -1.13 -10.54 -1.77
N MET A 67 -0.63 -10.45 -2.99
CA MET A 67 -1.47 -10.50 -4.20
C MET A 67 -2.10 -11.89 -4.41
N SER A 68 -1.61 -12.91 -3.75
CA SER A 68 -2.25 -14.20 -3.61
C SER A 68 -3.13 -14.20 -2.38
N ASN A 69 -4.41 -14.51 -2.57
CA ASN A 69 -5.45 -14.74 -1.59
C ASN A 69 -4.94 -14.91 -0.16
N ASP A 70 -5.28 -13.99 0.72
CA ASP A 70 -5.01 -14.16 2.15
C ASP A 70 -5.72 -15.44 2.63
N ILE A 71 -4.97 -16.53 2.71
CA ILE A 71 -5.47 -17.86 3.08
C ILE A 71 -6.29 -17.80 4.37
N LEU A 72 -5.83 -17.00 5.36
CA LEU A 72 -6.55 -16.83 6.61
C LEU A 72 -7.88 -16.11 6.40
N GLY A 73 -7.95 -15.15 5.47
CA GLY A 73 -9.19 -14.48 5.07
C GLY A 73 -10.18 -15.43 4.44
N ILE A 74 -9.72 -16.30 3.56
CA ILE A 74 -10.55 -17.33 2.91
C ILE A 74 -11.10 -18.31 3.97
N LEU A 75 -10.22 -18.82 4.83
CA LEU A 75 -10.61 -19.82 5.84
C LEU A 75 -11.56 -19.28 6.91
N THR A 76 -11.48 -18.00 7.23
CA THR A 76 -12.34 -17.36 8.24
C THR A 76 -13.60 -16.73 7.65
N GLY A 77 -13.79 -16.77 6.32
CA GLY A 77 -14.92 -16.17 5.63
C GLY A 77 -14.93 -14.64 5.70
N PHE A 78 -13.78 -14.03 5.97
CA PHE A 78 -13.67 -12.60 6.10
C PHE A 78 -13.64 -11.93 4.72
N SER A 79 -14.78 -11.44 4.25
CA SER A 79 -14.83 -10.55 3.09
C SER A 79 -14.42 -9.14 3.49
N ASN A 80 -13.29 -8.69 2.99
CA ASN A 80 -12.79 -7.36 3.31
C ASN A 80 -13.44 -6.30 2.40
N ASN A 81 -14.57 -5.71 2.84
CA ASN A 81 -15.23 -4.61 2.15
C ASN A 81 -14.42 -3.29 2.19
N SER A 82 -13.21 -3.32 2.74
CA SER A 82 -12.39 -2.11 2.87
C SER A 82 -11.91 -1.58 1.52
N LEU A 83 -11.65 -2.45 0.54
CA LEU A 83 -11.28 -2.03 -0.80
C LEU A 83 -12.42 -1.29 -1.51
N ASP A 84 -13.65 -1.77 -1.38
CA ASP A 84 -14.83 -1.11 -1.97
C ASP A 84 -14.99 0.32 -1.43
N LYS A 85 -14.77 0.52 -0.13
CA LYS A 85 -14.81 1.84 0.50
C LYS A 85 -13.65 2.75 0.02
N ILE A 86 -12.43 2.20 -0.07
CA ILE A 86 -11.25 2.95 -0.54
C ILE A 86 -11.47 3.43 -1.98
N PHE A 87 -11.88 2.53 -2.88
CA PHE A 87 -12.15 2.90 -4.27
C PHE A 87 -13.34 3.84 -4.41
N SER A 88 -14.36 3.73 -3.54
CA SER A 88 -15.47 4.69 -3.48
C SER A 88 -14.99 6.10 -3.16
N LEU A 89 -14.08 6.24 -2.18
CA LEU A 89 -13.46 7.55 -1.85
C LEU A 89 -12.69 8.13 -3.03
N VAL A 90 -11.83 7.33 -3.68
CA VAL A 90 -11.07 7.76 -4.86
C VAL A 90 -11.99 8.17 -6.01
N ASN A 91 -13.08 7.42 -6.23
CA ASN A 91 -14.07 7.73 -7.27
C ASN A 91 -14.84 9.02 -6.98
N LYS A 92 -15.16 9.28 -5.72
CA LYS A 92 -15.83 10.53 -5.28
C LYS A 92 -14.95 11.75 -5.51
N GLU A 93 -13.67 11.65 -5.15
CA GLU A 93 -12.67 12.71 -5.37
C GLU A 93 -12.28 12.85 -6.85
N LYS A 94 -12.56 11.84 -7.68
CA LYS A 94 -12.14 11.73 -9.09
C LYS A 94 -10.62 11.79 -9.31
N LYS A 95 -9.85 11.79 -8.22
CA LYS A 95 -8.38 11.81 -8.17
C LYS A 95 -7.88 10.94 -7.03
N GLY A 96 -6.85 10.16 -7.29
CA GLY A 96 -6.20 9.39 -6.24
C GLY A 96 -5.36 8.25 -6.74
N ALA A 97 -4.62 7.66 -5.80
CA ALA A 97 -3.74 6.53 -6.04
C ALA A 97 -3.98 5.42 -5.01
N VAL A 98 -4.06 4.19 -5.47
CA VAL A 98 -4.11 2.99 -4.62
C VAL A 98 -2.91 2.12 -4.98
N LEU A 99 -1.98 1.99 -4.05
CA LEU A 99 -0.77 1.19 -4.20
C LEU A 99 -0.97 -0.17 -3.53
N PHE A 100 -0.55 -1.22 -4.23
CA PHE A 100 -0.47 -2.59 -3.73
C PHE A 100 1.00 -2.99 -3.68
N ILE A 101 1.55 -2.97 -2.47
CA ILE A 101 2.92 -3.40 -2.21
C ILE A 101 2.89 -4.88 -1.91
N ASN A 102 3.42 -5.68 -2.84
CA ASN A 102 3.52 -7.12 -2.67
C ASN A 102 4.61 -7.42 -1.64
N GLN A 103 4.27 -8.18 -0.61
CA GLN A 103 5.22 -8.63 0.41
C GLN A 103 5.68 -10.05 0.10
N GLU A 104 6.96 -10.29 0.29
CA GLU A 104 7.50 -11.65 0.23
C GLU A 104 6.85 -12.53 1.29
N GLN A 105 6.35 -13.69 0.88
CA GLN A 105 5.79 -14.65 1.83
C GLN A 105 6.94 -15.30 2.61
N HIS A 106 7.33 -14.70 3.72
CA HIS A 106 8.14 -15.42 4.69
C HIS A 106 7.24 -16.42 5.43
N SER A 107 7.59 -17.69 5.38
CA SER A 107 6.88 -18.77 6.09
C SER A 107 6.66 -18.43 7.57
N GLU A 108 7.61 -17.73 8.18
CA GLU A 108 7.53 -17.23 9.57
C GLU A 108 6.37 -16.23 9.77
N ASN A 109 6.07 -15.40 8.79
CA ASN A 109 4.95 -14.45 8.90
C ASN A 109 3.60 -15.16 8.92
N LEU A 110 3.44 -16.23 8.17
CA LEU A 110 2.21 -17.02 8.18
C LEU A 110 2.04 -17.75 9.51
N ILE A 111 3.10 -18.37 10.04
CA ILE A 111 3.07 -19.07 11.32
C ILE A 111 2.72 -18.13 12.47
N SER A 112 3.37 -16.96 12.53
CA SER A 112 3.08 -15.97 13.58
C SER A 112 1.64 -15.45 13.49
N ARG A 113 1.11 -15.25 12.28
CA ARG A 113 -0.29 -14.85 12.07
C ARG A 113 -1.28 -15.94 12.49
N ILE A 114 -0.96 -17.22 12.28
CA ILE A 114 -1.78 -18.35 12.75
C ILE A 114 -1.82 -18.36 14.28
N VAL A 115 -0.68 -18.16 14.93
CA VAL A 115 -0.62 -18.10 16.41
C VAL A 115 -1.43 -16.93 16.95
N GLU A 116 -1.35 -15.77 16.32
CA GLU A 116 -2.11 -14.57 16.73
C GLU A 116 -3.61 -14.76 16.46
N LEU A 117 -3.99 -15.34 15.32
CA LEU A 117 -5.37 -15.70 15.00
C LEU A 117 -5.97 -16.60 16.11
N LYS A 118 -5.24 -17.64 16.52
CA LYS A 118 -5.66 -18.54 17.59
C LYS A 118 -5.89 -17.80 18.93
N LYS A 119 -5.02 -16.82 19.25
CA LYS A 119 -5.19 -15.97 20.44
C LYS A 119 -6.44 -15.08 20.34
N LEU A 120 -6.72 -14.51 19.15
CA LEU A 120 -7.91 -13.68 18.90
C LEU A 120 -9.20 -14.50 19.01
N GLN A 121 -9.20 -15.70 18.45
CA GLN A 121 -10.36 -16.62 18.53
C GLN A 121 -10.66 -17.04 19.97
N LYS A 122 -9.63 -17.34 20.79
CA LYS A 122 -9.81 -17.62 22.21
C LYS A 122 -10.41 -16.45 23.01
N LYS A 123 -10.22 -15.21 22.55
CA LYS A 123 -10.81 -14.00 23.14
C LYS A 123 -12.20 -13.66 22.57
N GLY A 124 -12.82 -14.55 21.80
CA GLY A 124 -14.12 -14.35 21.20
C GLY A 124 -14.15 -13.47 19.92
N ASN A 125 -12.97 -13.04 19.43
CA ASN A 125 -12.84 -12.24 18.20
C ASN A 125 -12.66 -13.14 16.97
N ILE A 126 -13.70 -13.87 16.59
CA ILE A 126 -13.64 -14.87 15.50
C ILE A 126 -13.46 -14.24 14.12
N SER A 127 -13.87 -12.99 13.94
CA SER A 127 -13.86 -12.29 12.64
C SER A 127 -12.65 -11.36 12.42
N LYS A 128 -11.69 -11.32 13.35
CA LYS A 128 -10.49 -10.49 13.19
C LYS A 128 -9.32 -11.29 12.66
N ILE A 129 -8.77 -10.86 11.53
CA ILE A 129 -7.55 -11.41 10.95
C ILE A 129 -6.38 -10.54 11.39
N PRO A 130 -5.26 -11.12 11.86
CA PRO A 130 -4.05 -10.35 12.14
C PRO A 130 -3.58 -9.59 10.89
N PRO A 131 -3.37 -8.26 10.96
CA PRO A 131 -2.94 -7.48 9.82
C PRO A 131 -1.53 -7.87 9.39
N LEU A 132 -1.28 -7.77 8.09
CA LEU A 132 0.08 -7.79 7.55
C LEU A 132 0.81 -6.51 7.99
N LYS A 133 1.97 -6.68 8.60
CA LYS A 133 2.81 -5.53 8.99
C LYS A 133 3.70 -5.16 7.80
N MET A 134 3.70 -3.89 7.44
CA MET A 134 4.68 -3.34 6.51
C MET A 134 6.01 -3.11 7.23
N ASP A 135 7.10 -3.48 6.60
CA ASP A 135 8.44 -3.15 7.08
C ASP A 135 8.95 -1.82 6.47
N LEU A 136 10.15 -1.37 6.90
CA LEU A 136 10.76 -0.15 6.38
C LEU A 136 11.08 -0.22 4.89
N LYS A 137 11.39 -1.40 4.37
CA LYS A 137 11.68 -1.63 2.96
C LYS A 137 10.43 -1.44 2.09
N ASP A 138 9.28 -1.91 2.56
CA ASP A 138 7.99 -1.73 1.86
C ASP A 138 7.62 -0.25 1.76
N TYR A 139 7.90 0.54 2.80
CA TYR A 139 7.71 2.00 2.75
C TYR A 139 8.61 2.65 1.71
N GLY A 140 9.85 2.18 1.58
CA GLY A 140 10.80 2.65 0.58
C GLY A 140 10.33 2.43 -0.84
N ILE A 141 9.83 1.24 -1.12
CA ILE A 141 9.26 0.89 -2.42
C ILE A 141 8.03 1.75 -2.71
N GLY A 142 7.12 1.87 -1.74
CA GLY A 142 5.94 2.73 -1.86
C GLY A 142 6.31 4.18 -2.15
N ALA A 143 7.33 4.72 -1.49
CA ALA A 143 7.82 6.07 -1.71
C ALA A 143 8.38 6.28 -3.11
N GLN A 144 9.19 5.34 -3.63
CA GLN A 144 9.72 5.43 -5.00
C GLN A 144 8.61 5.36 -6.05
N ILE A 145 7.58 4.53 -5.84
CA ILE A 145 6.41 4.49 -6.72
C ILE A 145 5.69 5.85 -6.70
N LEU A 146 5.48 6.44 -5.52
CA LEU A 146 4.84 7.74 -5.38
C LEU A 146 5.63 8.84 -6.09
N HIS A 147 6.96 8.81 -6.01
CA HIS A 147 7.81 9.74 -6.76
C HIS A 147 7.67 9.56 -8.28
N ASP A 148 7.67 8.33 -8.78
CA ASP A 148 7.50 8.07 -10.23
C ASP A 148 6.15 8.59 -10.76
N ILE A 149 5.09 8.51 -9.95
CA ILE A 149 3.76 9.05 -10.30
C ILE A 149 3.57 10.51 -9.86
N ARG A 150 4.63 11.19 -9.44
CA ARG A 150 4.67 12.62 -9.08
C ARG A 150 3.75 13.03 -7.93
N ILE A 151 3.56 12.16 -6.96
CA ILE A 151 2.85 12.49 -5.73
C ILE A 151 3.88 12.83 -4.64
N LYS A 152 3.83 14.06 -4.12
CA LYS A 152 4.69 14.54 -3.02
C LYS A 152 3.91 14.81 -1.75
N LYS A 153 2.64 15.25 -1.88
CA LYS A 153 1.74 15.55 -0.76
C LYS A 153 0.61 14.52 -0.72
N LEU A 154 0.43 13.90 0.43
CA LEU A 154 -0.43 12.74 0.61
C LEU A 154 -1.59 13.05 1.54
N LYS A 155 -2.83 12.78 1.07
CA LYS A 155 -3.98 12.55 1.94
C LYS A 155 -4.13 11.04 2.11
N ILE A 156 -3.67 10.50 3.24
CA ILE A 156 -3.59 9.06 3.44
C ILE A 156 -4.93 8.49 3.88
N ILE A 157 -5.45 7.53 3.11
CA ILE A 157 -6.63 6.75 3.50
C ILE A 157 -6.19 5.69 4.52
N SER A 158 -6.56 5.86 5.79
CA SER A 158 -6.22 4.92 6.87
C SER A 158 -7.13 5.07 8.06
N ASN A 159 -7.58 3.94 8.62
CA ASN A 159 -8.31 3.90 9.88
C ASN A 159 -7.37 3.89 11.10
N ASN A 160 -6.08 3.73 10.89
CA ASN A 160 -5.07 3.69 11.95
C ASN A 160 -4.29 5.02 11.99
N LYS A 161 -4.70 5.91 12.91
CA LYS A 161 -4.08 7.24 13.11
C LYS A 161 -2.71 7.18 13.80
N GLN A 162 -2.36 6.07 14.44
CA GLN A 162 -1.18 6.00 15.33
C GLN A 162 0.09 5.50 14.64
N SER A 163 0.03 4.99 13.44
CA SER A 163 1.26 4.65 12.72
C SER A 163 1.90 5.94 12.19
N ARG A 164 2.69 6.62 13.02
CA ARG A 164 3.70 7.57 12.54
C ARG A 164 4.55 6.81 11.54
N ARG A 165 4.23 7.00 10.26
CA ARG A 165 4.96 6.38 9.17
C ARG A 165 6.25 7.18 8.94
N VAL A 166 7.14 7.14 9.93
CA VAL A 166 8.45 7.81 9.93
C VAL A 166 9.21 7.50 8.63
N GLY A 167 8.99 6.30 8.06
CA GLY A 167 9.56 5.92 6.79
C GLY A 167 9.14 6.77 5.58
N ILE A 168 7.93 7.30 5.53
CA ILE A 168 7.45 8.06 4.36
C ILE A 168 8.02 9.48 4.35
N THR A 169 8.10 10.14 5.50
CA THR A 169 8.62 11.51 5.60
C THR A 169 10.10 11.61 5.30
N GLY A 170 10.90 10.56 5.62
CA GLY A 170 12.32 10.47 5.26
C GLY A 170 12.59 10.44 3.75
N TYR A 171 11.56 10.23 2.94
CA TYR A 171 11.65 10.17 1.47
C TYR A 171 11.20 11.45 0.76
N GLY A 172 11.08 12.56 1.47
CA GLY A 172 10.63 13.84 0.90
C GLY A 172 9.14 13.85 0.53
N LEU A 173 8.35 12.95 1.13
CA LEU A 173 6.91 12.91 1.01
C LEU A 173 6.28 13.56 2.24
N GLU A 174 5.26 14.39 2.02
CA GLU A 174 4.53 15.10 3.06
C GLU A 174 3.14 14.47 3.25
N ILE A 175 2.81 14.05 4.48
CA ILE A 175 1.45 13.63 4.83
C ILE A 175 0.70 14.85 5.32
N VAL A 176 -0.27 15.31 4.53
CA VAL A 176 -1.09 16.49 4.84
C VAL A 176 -2.28 16.12 5.71
N GLU A 177 -2.91 14.97 5.45
CA GLU A 177 -4.16 14.59 6.10
C GLU A 177 -4.31 13.06 6.15
N TYR A 178 -5.04 12.57 7.18
CA TYR A 178 -5.51 11.19 7.27
C TYR A 178 -7.02 11.14 7.08
N ILE A 179 -7.48 10.30 6.15
CA ILE A 179 -8.90 10.10 5.83
C ILE A 179 -9.31 8.70 6.24
N ASN A 180 -10.36 8.60 7.05
CA ASN A 180 -10.93 7.32 7.47
C ASN A 180 -11.85 6.74 6.39
N TYR A 181 -12.02 5.41 6.37
CA TYR A 181 -12.88 4.67 5.44
C TYR A 181 -13.72 3.58 6.12
#